data_8169bb4b74eac4eee8f403810d211516
#
_entry.id   8169bb4b74eac4eee8f403810d211516
#
_cell.length_a   1.000
_cell.length_b   1.000
_cell.length_c   1.000
_cell.angle_alpha   90.00
_cell.angle_beta   90.00
_cell.angle_gamma   90.00
#
_symmetry.space_group_name_H-M   'P 1'
#
loop_
_entity.id
_entity.type
_entity.pdbx_description
1 polymer ?
#
loop_
_entity_poly.entity_id
_entity_poly.type
_entity_poly.pdbx_seq_one_letter_code
_entity_poly.pdbx_strand_id
1 'polypeptide(L)'
;MAIFDGTLFPFGVGIGAIVVALFIIRWLLKRDPGTPRMREVNGYIVTGTRAYLNRQIKTILLAMPWLAALLSYFFGWETSLTFISGALLSLLAGYIGMNVAVRANVRAANAARM
;
A
#
# COMPACT_ATOMS: atom_id res chain seq x y z
N MET A 1 -5.69 -28.86 -16.37
CA MET A 1 -4.44 -28.12 -16.42
C MET A 1 -4.35 -27.15 -15.27
N ALA A 2 -3.24 -27.18 -14.58
CA ALA A 2 -3.01 -26.29 -13.43
C ALA A 2 -3.13 -24.79 -13.83
N ILE A 3 -2.92 -24.49 -15.09
CA ILE A 3 -2.97 -23.13 -15.63
C ILE A 3 -4.37 -22.51 -15.46
N PHE A 4 -5.40 -23.32 -15.62
CA PHE A 4 -6.78 -22.85 -15.51
C PHE A 4 -7.41 -23.18 -14.17
N ASP A 5 -6.63 -23.77 -13.28
CA ASP A 5 -7.04 -23.99 -11.91
C ASP A 5 -6.97 -22.71 -11.13
N GLY A 6 -7.44 -22.70 -9.89
CA GLY A 6 -7.49 -21.54 -9.05
C GLY A 6 -6.17 -20.79 -8.83
N THR A 7 -5.04 -21.32 -9.32
CA THR A 7 -3.72 -20.73 -9.09
C THR A 7 -3.39 -19.60 -10.08
N LEU A 8 -3.64 -19.83 -11.37
CA LEU A 8 -3.29 -18.84 -12.39
C LEU A 8 -4.33 -17.74 -12.53
N PHE A 9 -5.58 -18.06 -12.25
CA PHE A 9 -6.64 -17.06 -12.33
C PHE A 9 -6.42 -15.92 -11.33
N PRO A 10 -6.21 -16.19 -10.02
CA PRO A 10 -5.91 -15.10 -9.07
C PRO A 10 -4.62 -14.38 -9.38
N PHE A 11 -3.60 -15.10 -9.88
CA PHE A 11 -2.32 -14.51 -10.25
C PHE A 11 -2.50 -13.52 -11.41
N GLY A 12 -3.26 -13.91 -12.42
CA GLY A 12 -3.56 -13.05 -13.56
C GLY A 12 -4.36 -11.82 -13.16
N VAL A 13 -5.35 -11.99 -12.28
CA VAL A 13 -6.13 -10.87 -11.76
C VAL A 13 -5.24 -9.91 -10.98
N GLY A 14 -4.33 -10.43 -10.16
CA GLY A 14 -3.39 -9.62 -9.40
C GLY A 14 -2.48 -8.79 -10.30
N ILE A 15 -1.93 -9.41 -11.34
CA ILE A 15 -1.09 -8.70 -12.30
C ILE A 15 -1.89 -7.62 -13.03
N GLY A 16 -3.11 -7.96 -13.46
CA GLY A 16 -3.99 -7.00 -14.11
C GLY A 16 -4.31 -5.81 -13.21
N ALA A 17 -4.58 -6.08 -11.94
CA ALA A 17 -4.84 -5.03 -10.96
C ALA A 17 -3.64 -4.10 -10.80
N ILE A 18 -2.43 -4.65 -10.74
CA ILE A 18 -1.21 -3.86 -10.63
C ILE A 18 -1.01 -2.97 -11.86
N VAL A 19 -1.23 -3.52 -13.05
CA VAL A 19 -1.11 -2.76 -14.30
C VAL A 19 -2.11 -1.61 -14.33
N VAL A 20 -3.36 -1.89 -13.97
CA VAL A 20 -4.40 -0.86 -13.91
C VAL A 20 -4.04 0.21 -12.88
N ALA A 21 -3.57 -0.21 -11.70
CA ALA A 21 -3.17 0.71 -10.64
C ALA A 21 -2.05 1.64 -11.10
N LEU A 22 -1.02 1.10 -11.75
CA LEU A 22 0.09 1.90 -12.26
C LEU A 22 -0.39 2.91 -13.31
N PHE A 23 -1.31 2.49 -14.17
CA PHE A 23 -1.88 3.37 -15.18
C PHE A 23 -2.67 4.51 -14.55
N ILE A 24 -3.51 4.18 -13.57
CA ILE A 24 -4.31 5.18 -12.83
C ILE A 24 -3.40 6.15 -12.09
N ILE A 25 -2.35 5.65 -11.43
CA ILE A 25 -1.40 6.49 -10.68
C ILE A 25 -0.73 7.48 -11.65
N ARG A 26 -0.28 7.01 -12.79
CA ARG A 26 0.34 7.88 -13.80
C ARG A 26 -0.62 8.95 -14.28
N TRP A 27 -1.83 8.54 -14.59
CA TRP A 27 -2.86 9.47 -15.05
C TRP A 27 -3.15 10.52 -13.99
N LEU A 28 -3.28 10.08 -12.75
CA LEU A 28 -3.62 10.96 -11.63
C LEU A 28 -2.52 11.96 -11.35
N LEU A 29 -1.26 11.53 -11.35
CA LEU A 29 -0.13 12.39 -11.04
C LEU A 29 0.11 13.47 -12.10
N LYS A 30 -0.45 13.31 -13.29
CA LYS A 30 -0.40 14.33 -14.34
C LYS A 30 -1.43 15.43 -14.14
N ARG A 31 -2.39 15.23 -13.22
CA ARG A 31 -3.41 16.24 -12.95
C ARG A 31 -2.85 17.36 -12.11
N ASP A 32 -3.47 18.54 -12.24
CA ASP A 32 -3.07 19.72 -11.52
C ASP A 32 -3.31 19.53 -10.01
N PRO A 33 -2.28 19.71 -9.16
CA PRO A 33 -2.45 19.60 -7.71
C PRO A 33 -3.20 20.75 -7.09
N GLY A 34 -3.51 21.81 -7.84
CA GLY A 34 -4.34 22.90 -7.34
C GLY A 34 -3.54 24.14 -6.99
N THR A 35 -4.17 25.04 -6.21
CA THR A 35 -3.57 26.30 -5.81
C THR A 35 -2.41 26.06 -4.82
N PRO A 36 -1.49 27.07 -4.66
CA PRO A 36 -0.45 26.96 -3.66
C PRO A 36 -0.99 26.73 -2.25
N ARG A 37 -2.13 27.32 -1.91
CA ARG A 37 -2.77 27.10 -0.62
C ARG A 37 -3.21 25.65 -0.45
N MET A 38 -3.80 25.07 -1.48
CA MET A 38 -4.20 23.65 -1.45
C MET A 38 -3.01 22.74 -1.26
N ARG A 39 -1.90 23.03 -1.94
CA ARG A 39 -0.68 22.25 -1.79
C ARG A 39 -0.07 22.40 -0.40
N GLU A 40 -0.17 23.59 0.20
CA GLU A 40 0.32 23.82 1.56
C GLU A 40 -0.46 22.98 2.57
N VAL A 41 -1.78 23.00 2.48
CA VAL A 41 -2.65 22.21 3.36
C VAL A 41 -2.38 20.71 3.15
N ASN A 42 -2.23 20.30 1.90
CA ASN A 42 -1.90 18.90 1.59
C ASN A 42 -0.56 18.50 2.19
N GLY A 43 0.39 19.43 2.26
CA GLY A 43 1.68 19.19 2.89
C GLY A 43 1.55 18.81 4.36
N TYR A 44 0.63 19.43 5.07
CA TYR A 44 0.34 19.08 6.47
C TYR A 44 -0.22 17.67 6.57
N ILE A 45 -1.12 17.30 5.65
CA ILE A 45 -1.71 15.97 5.59
C ILE A 45 -0.63 14.93 5.31
N VAL A 46 0.26 15.21 4.37
CA VAL A 46 1.38 14.32 4.03
C VAL A 46 2.30 14.12 5.24
N THR A 47 2.61 15.20 5.96
CA THR A 47 3.46 15.11 7.15
C THR A 47 2.82 14.22 8.22
N GLY A 48 1.53 14.41 8.49
CA GLY A 48 0.80 13.60 9.46
C GLY A 48 0.72 12.14 9.04
N THR A 49 0.44 11.89 7.78
CA THR A 49 0.35 10.53 7.22
C THR A 49 1.69 9.83 7.31
N ARG A 50 2.77 10.51 6.97
CA ARG A 50 4.12 9.95 7.03
C ARG A 50 4.50 9.59 8.45
N ALA A 51 4.19 10.44 9.43
CA ALA A 51 4.43 10.16 10.83
C ALA A 51 3.65 8.93 11.30
N TYR A 52 2.38 8.83 10.89
CA TYR A 52 1.53 7.69 11.22
C TYR A 52 2.10 6.40 10.62
N LEU A 53 2.47 6.43 9.34
CA LEU A 53 3.02 5.26 8.66
C LEU A 53 4.32 4.80 9.29
N ASN A 54 5.22 5.74 9.61
CA ASN A 54 6.49 5.40 10.23
C ASN A 54 6.28 4.71 11.58
N ARG A 55 5.37 5.24 12.39
CA ARG A 55 5.05 4.66 13.69
C ARG A 55 4.41 3.29 13.53
N GLN A 56 3.49 3.16 12.59
CA GLN A 56 2.78 1.90 12.31
C GLN A 56 3.76 0.82 11.85
N ILE A 57 4.64 1.17 10.92
CA ILE A 57 5.65 0.24 10.40
C ILE A 57 6.58 -0.22 11.51
N LYS A 58 7.04 0.69 12.38
CA LYS A 58 7.90 0.34 13.51
C LYS A 58 7.20 -0.63 14.46
N THR A 59 5.94 -0.37 14.77
CA THR A 59 5.16 -1.23 15.67
C THR A 59 5.02 -2.63 15.08
N ILE A 60 4.69 -2.72 13.79
CA ILE A 60 4.49 -4.00 13.11
C ILE A 60 5.82 -4.75 13.01
N LEU A 61 6.91 -4.05 12.68
CA LEU A 61 8.22 -4.67 12.59
C LEU A 61 8.73 -5.19 13.95
N LEU A 62 8.31 -4.55 15.03
CA LEU A 62 8.61 -5.01 16.38
C LEU A 62 7.80 -6.24 16.77
N ALA A 63 6.52 -6.27 16.37
CA ALA A 63 5.62 -7.38 16.68
C ALA A 63 5.86 -8.59 15.82
N MET A 64 6.30 -8.38 14.57
CA MET A 64 6.42 -9.44 13.57
C MET A 64 7.34 -10.59 14.00
N PRO A 65 8.57 -10.33 14.53
CA PRO A 65 9.43 -11.43 14.94
C PRO A 65 8.81 -12.31 16.03
N TRP A 66 8.08 -11.71 16.96
CA TRP A 66 7.41 -12.46 18.03
C TRP A 66 6.33 -13.36 17.47
N LEU A 67 5.51 -12.83 16.58
CA LEU A 67 4.45 -13.61 15.96
C LEU A 67 5.03 -14.69 15.04
N ALA A 68 6.09 -14.37 14.31
CA ALA A 68 6.76 -15.33 13.45
C ALA A 68 7.36 -16.48 14.25
N ALA A 69 7.97 -16.17 15.38
CA ALA A 69 8.52 -17.20 16.28
C ALA A 69 7.42 -18.09 16.82
N LEU A 70 6.31 -17.51 17.23
CA LEU A 70 5.16 -18.27 17.75
C LEU A 70 4.59 -19.20 16.68
N LEU A 71 4.42 -18.69 15.46
CA LEU A 71 3.91 -19.50 14.34
C LEU A 71 4.88 -20.61 13.97
N SER A 72 6.18 -20.33 13.99
CA SER A 72 7.20 -21.33 13.72
C SER A 72 7.14 -22.47 14.74
N TYR A 73 6.90 -22.13 15.99
CA TYR A 73 6.80 -23.13 17.05
C TYR A 73 5.59 -24.04 16.88
N PHE A 74 4.42 -23.45 16.57
CA PHE A 74 3.18 -24.21 16.49
C PHE A 74 2.91 -24.85 15.12
N PHE A 75 3.33 -24.22 14.04
CA PHE A 75 2.94 -24.63 12.68
C PHE A 75 4.14 -24.92 11.79
N GLY A 76 5.36 -24.66 12.24
CA GLY A 76 6.56 -24.88 11.47
C GLY A 76 7.07 -23.61 10.81
N TRP A 77 8.33 -23.68 10.37
CA TRP A 77 9.02 -22.52 9.81
C TRP A 77 8.43 -22.06 8.47
N GLU A 78 7.80 -22.96 7.72
CA GLU A 78 7.20 -22.61 6.44
C GLU A 78 6.04 -21.63 6.61
N THR A 79 5.22 -21.84 7.62
CA THR A 79 4.13 -20.93 7.95
C THR A 79 4.67 -19.57 8.38
N SER A 80 5.76 -19.56 9.14
CA SER A 80 6.41 -18.34 9.56
C SER A 80 6.93 -17.54 8.36
N LEU A 81 7.57 -18.20 7.40
CA LEU A 81 8.05 -17.53 6.19
C LEU A 81 6.91 -16.94 5.38
N THR A 82 5.82 -17.66 5.24
CA THR A 82 4.63 -17.18 4.54
C THR A 82 4.05 -15.95 5.25
N PHE A 83 3.98 -16.00 6.57
CA PHE A 83 3.50 -14.88 7.39
C PHE A 83 4.37 -13.64 7.19
N ILE A 84 5.69 -13.79 7.26
CA ILE A 84 6.61 -12.67 7.09
C ILE A 84 6.48 -12.07 5.69
N SER A 85 6.42 -12.92 4.67
CA SER A 85 6.26 -12.47 3.29
C SER A 85 4.97 -11.67 3.10
N GLY A 86 3.86 -12.21 3.61
CA GLY A 86 2.57 -11.54 3.53
C GLY A 86 2.55 -10.21 4.27
N ALA A 87 3.15 -10.18 5.47
CA ALA A 87 3.23 -8.97 6.27
C ALA A 87 4.04 -7.87 5.57
N LEU A 88 5.19 -8.24 4.98
CA LEU A 88 6.02 -7.28 4.27
C LEU A 88 5.32 -6.75 3.03
N LEU A 89 4.64 -7.61 2.27
CA LEU A 89 3.88 -7.19 1.09
C LEU A 89 2.72 -6.30 1.49
N SER A 90 2.05 -6.61 2.59
CA SER A 90 0.96 -5.79 3.11
C SER A 90 1.44 -4.41 3.52
N LEU A 91 2.58 -4.34 4.21
CA LEU A 91 3.17 -3.06 4.60
C LEU A 91 3.55 -2.22 3.39
N LEU A 92 4.13 -2.87 2.38
CA LEU A 92 4.51 -2.18 1.15
C LEU A 92 3.29 -1.65 0.42
N ALA A 93 2.25 -2.47 0.29
CA ALA A 93 1.01 -2.07 -0.34
C ALA A 93 0.35 -0.90 0.40
N GLY A 94 0.32 -0.96 1.71
CA GLY A 94 -0.23 0.11 2.54
C GLY A 94 0.56 1.41 2.40
N TYR A 95 1.89 1.32 2.38
CA TYR A 95 2.75 2.48 2.21
C TYR A 95 2.51 3.15 0.85
N ILE A 96 2.53 2.36 -0.22
CA ILE A 96 2.30 2.87 -1.57
C ILE A 96 0.90 3.46 -1.69
N GLY A 97 -0.11 2.74 -1.19
CA GLY A 97 -1.50 3.18 -1.25
C GLY A 97 -1.72 4.50 -0.53
N MET A 98 -1.13 4.67 0.65
CA MET A 98 -1.27 5.89 1.41
C MET A 98 -0.58 7.07 0.72
N ASN A 99 0.61 6.85 0.17
CA ASN A 99 1.32 7.90 -0.56
C ASN A 99 0.52 8.36 -1.79
N VAL A 100 -0.09 7.42 -2.49
CA VAL A 100 -0.93 7.75 -3.64
C VAL A 100 -2.19 8.47 -3.18
N ALA A 101 -2.81 8.02 -2.09
CA ALA A 101 -4.04 8.60 -1.57
C ALA A 101 -3.86 10.08 -1.21
N VAL A 102 -2.77 10.44 -0.54
CA VAL A 102 -2.55 11.84 -0.15
C VAL A 102 -2.31 12.74 -1.37
N ARG A 103 -1.70 12.19 -2.41
CA ARG A 103 -1.52 12.94 -3.66
C ARG A 103 -2.82 13.04 -4.45
N ALA A 104 -3.63 11.99 -4.41
CA ALA A 104 -4.93 11.97 -5.06
C ALA A 104 -5.91 12.94 -4.41
N ASN A 105 -5.87 13.07 -3.09
CA ASN A 105 -6.80 13.92 -2.34
C ASN A 105 -6.73 15.38 -2.79
N VAL A 106 -5.54 15.94 -2.92
CA VAL A 106 -5.39 17.32 -3.33
C VAL A 106 -5.83 17.53 -4.78
N ARG A 107 -5.57 16.56 -5.64
CA ARG A 107 -5.97 16.63 -7.04
C ARG A 107 -7.48 16.49 -7.20
N ALA A 108 -8.08 15.60 -6.42
CA ALA A 108 -9.54 15.43 -6.40
C ALA A 108 -10.23 16.70 -5.88
N ALA A 109 -9.70 17.31 -4.83
CA ALA A 109 -10.22 18.55 -4.29
C ALA A 109 -10.15 19.69 -5.32
N ASN A 110 -9.04 19.76 -6.06
CA ASN A 110 -8.88 20.77 -7.12
C ASN A 110 -9.89 20.55 -8.23
N ALA A 111 -10.08 19.30 -8.66
CA ALA A 111 -11.05 18.97 -9.69
C ALA A 111 -12.48 19.30 -9.27
N ALA A 112 -12.82 19.05 -8.00
CA ALA A 112 -14.14 19.36 -7.47
C ALA A 112 -14.38 20.86 -7.38
N ARG A 113 -13.33 21.66 -7.17
CA ARG A 113 -13.41 23.13 -7.11
C ARG A 113 -13.73 23.73 -8.48
N MET A 114 -13.24 23.08 -9.52
CA MET A 114 -13.47 23.49 -10.89
C MET A 114 -14.82 23.00 -11.39
#